data_35730b6631289c588ade2dc0c54438bd
#
_entry.id   35730b6631289c588ade2dc0c54438bd
#
_cell.length_a   1.000
_cell.length_b   1.000
_cell.length_c   1.000
_cell.angle_alpha   90.00
_cell.angle_beta   90.00
_cell.angle_gamma   90.00
#
_symmetry.space_group_name_H-M   'P 1'
#
loop_
_entity.id
_entity.type
_entity.pdbx_description
1 polymer ?
#
loop_
_entity_poly.entity_id
_entity_poly.type
_entity_poly.pdbx_seq_one_letter_code
_entity_poly.pdbx_strand_id
1 'polypeptide(L)'
;MGDRLDTDIAGGVAAGMDTLHVLTGVSGPRALISAPMEQRPTFIAEDLRVLNSCAGDFSSLAPAAQGGFTAEVEQQTADGVVIVLDGGNADATWLQALRTVLSVAWSLEGAPTIIYVRSASPVAGTAIKAWW
;
A
#
# COMPACT_ATOMS: atom_id res chain seq x y z
N MET A 1 -11.20 -6.48 -9.69
CA MET A 1 -11.08 -5.02 -9.52
C MET A 1 -12.16 -4.54 -8.57
N GLY A 2 -11.82 -3.68 -7.61
CA GLY A 2 -12.82 -3.20 -6.67
C GLY A 2 -12.26 -2.21 -5.66
N ASP A 3 -13.14 -1.72 -4.79
CA ASP A 3 -12.84 -0.73 -3.76
C ASP A 3 -13.01 -1.25 -2.33
N ARG A 4 -13.35 -2.55 -2.18
CA ARG A 4 -13.47 -3.22 -0.88
C ARG A 4 -12.56 -4.44 -0.82
N LEU A 5 -11.76 -4.50 0.25
CA LEU A 5 -10.83 -5.61 0.43
C LEU A 5 -11.54 -6.90 0.85
N ASP A 6 -12.58 -6.78 1.67
CA ASP A 6 -13.26 -7.94 2.26
C ASP A 6 -14.21 -8.66 1.29
N THR A 7 -14.56 -8.06 0.17
CA THR A 7 -15.44 -8.66 -0.83
C THR A 7 -14.77 -8.76 -2.20
N ASP A 8 -14.49 -7.63 -2.84
CA ASP A 8 -13.98 -7.60 -4.22
C ASP A 8 -12.58 -8.19 -4.34
N ILE A 9 -11.67 -7.77 -3.47
CA ILE A 9 -10.28 -8.21 -3.53
C ILE A 9 -10.15 -9.63 -2.98
N ALA A 10 -10.79 -9.94 -1.87
CA ALA A 10 -10.77 -11.29 -1.31
C ALA A 10 -11.32 -12.33 -2.30
N GLY A 11 -12.38 -11.97 -3.04
CA GLY A 11 -12.94 -12.85 -4.07
C GLY A 11 -11.97 -13.12 -5.21
N GLY A 12 -11.28 -12.08 -5.68
CA GLY A 12 -10.26 -12.23 -6.73
C GLY A 12 -9.06 -13.05 -6.28
N VAL A 13 -8.57 -12.81 -5.07
CA VAL A 13 -7.45 -13.58 -4.49
C VAL A 13 -7.84 -15.05 -4.35
N ALA A 14 -9.02 -15.35 -3.84
CA ALA A 14 -9.51 -16.72 -3.70
C ALA A 14 -9.63 -17.44 -5.04
N ALA A 15 -9.92 -16.71 -6.12
CA ALA A 15 -9.99 -17.26 -7.47
C ALA A 15 -8.61 -17.39 -8.15
N GLY A 16 -7.52 -16.98 -7.49
CA GLY A 16 -6.19 -17.02 -8.08
C GLY A 16 -5.95 -15.97 -9.16
N MET A 17 -6.71 -14.89 -9.14
CA MET A 17 -6.62 -13.81 -10.14
C MET A 17 -5.80 -12.64 -9.62
N ASP A 18 -5.13 -11.93 -10.53
CA ASP A 18 -4.57 -10.63 -10.21
C ASP A 18 -5.70 -9.63 -9.93
N THR A 19 -5.50 -8.79 -8.91
CA THR A 19 -6.52 -7.86 -8.44
C THR A 19 -6.00 -6.43 -8.46
N LEU A 20 -6.89 -5.49 -8.80
CA LEU A 20 -6.64 -4.06 -8.73
C LEU A 20 -7.56 -3.43 -7.69
N HIS A 21 -7.00 -2.82 -6.66
CA HIS A 21 -7.74 -2.06 -5.67
C HIS A 21 -7.70 -0.57 -6.00
N VAL A 22 -8.86 0.07 -5.99
CA VAL A 22 -8.99 1.51 -6.17
C VAL A 22 -9.37 2.18 -4.86
N LEU A 23 -8.80 3.35 -4.60
CA LEU A 23 -8.91 4.05 -3.31
C LEU A 23 -10.07 5.06 -3.26
N THR A 24 -11.05 4.89 -4.15
CA THR A 24 -12.23 5.76 -4.21
C THR A 24 -13.39 5.30 -3.33
N GLY A 25 -13.26 4.13 -2.69
CA GLY A 25 -14.38 3.49 -1.99
C GLY A 25 -14.15 3.27 -0.51
N VAL A 26 -14.64 2.13 -0.03
CA VAL A 26 -14.75 1.82 1.41
C VAL A 26 -13.40 1.56 2.06
N SER A 27 -12.50 0.84 1.38
CA SER A 27 -11.21 0.45 1.96
C SER A 27 -10.12 1.41 1.52
N GLY A 28 -9.61 2.19 2.44
CA GLY A 28 -8.56 3.19 2.20
C GLY A 28 -7.16 2.69 2.53
N PRO A 29 -6.15 3.60 2.56
CA PRO A 29 -4.75 3.23 2.79
C PRO A 29 -4.50 2.46 4.09
N ARG A 30 -5.15 2.85 5.17
CA ARG A 30 -4.98 2.16 6.46
C ARG A 30 -5.45 0.71 6.41
N ALA A 31 -6.57 0.46 5.73
CA ALA A 31 -7.08 -0.90 5.56
C ALA A 31 -6.11 -1.76 4.75
N LEU A 32 -5.47 -1.18 3.73
CA LEU A 32 -4.45 -1.88 2.94
C LEU A 32 -3.25 -2.28 3.77
N ILE A 33 -2.74 -1.36 4.59
CA ILE A 33 -1.57 -1.62 5.44
C ILE A 33 -1.84 -2.79 6.38
N SER A 34 -3.04 -2.87 6.92
CA SER A 34 -3.45 -3.92 7.88
C SER A 34 -4.07 -5.14 7.20
N ALA A 35 -4.13 -5.20 5.86
CA ALA A 35 -4.83 -6.25 5.15
C ALA A 35 -4.22 -7.63 5.39
N PRO A 36 -5.02 -8.66 5.71
CA PRO A 36 -4.55 -10.02 5.74
C PRO A 36 -4.21 -10.52 4.33
N MET A 37 -3.45 -11.60 4.23
CA MET A 37 -2.93 -12.09 2.96
C MET A 37 -4.03 -12.31 1.92
N GLU A 38 -5.19 -12.83 2.32
CA GLU A 38 -6.32 -13.10 1.43
C GLU A 38 -7.04 -11.85 0.92
N GLN A 39 -6.70 -10.68 1.44
CA GLN A 39 -7.29 -9.40 1.06
C GLN A 39 -6.27 -8.42 0.46
N ARG A 40 -5.08 -8.90 0.08
CA ARG A 40 -4.03 -8.05 -0.48
C ARG A 40 -4.15 -8.01 -2.01
N PRO A 41 -4.43 -6.82 -2.59
CA PRO A 41 -4.50 -6.69 -4.04
C PRO A 41 -3.12 -6.80 -4.69
N THR A 42 -3.10 -7.20 -5.95
CA THR A 42 -1.89 -7.23 -6.77
C THR A 42 -1.44 -5.82 -7.14
N PHE A 43 -2.40 -4.94 -7.46
CA PHE A 43 -2.16 -3.58 -7.91
C PHE A 43 -3.02 -2.61 -7.12
N ILE A 44 -2.52 -1.37 -6.98
CA ILE A 44 -3.19 -0.32 -6.21
C ILE A 44 -3.17 0.96 -7.03
N ALA A 45 -4.35 1.58 -7.20
CA ALA A 45 -4.50 2.83 -7.92
C ALA A 45 -5.45 3.77 -7.18
N GLU A 46 -5.34 5.07 -7.47
CA GLU A 46 -6.22 6.07 -6.88
C GLU A 46 -7.65 5.89 -7.37
N ASP A 47 -7.82 5.69 -8.67
CA ASP A 47 -9.12 5.46 -9.31
C ASP A 47 -8.97 4.70 -10.61
N LEU A 48 -10.10 4.53 -11.35
CA LEU A 48 -10.14 3.74 -12.58
C LEU A 48 -9.52 4.44 -13.79
N ARG A 49 -9.18 5.73 -13.71
CA ARG A 49 -8.56 6.45 -14.85
C ARG A 49 -7.21 5.85 -15.23
N VAL A 50 -6.56 5.18 -14.31
CA VAL A 50 -5.29 4.50 -14.57
C VAL A 50 -5.39 3.48 -15.69
N LEU A 51 -6.56 2.86 -15.90
CA LEU A 51 -6.76 1.87 -16.95
C LEU A 51 -6.58 2.46 -18.36
N ASN A 52 -6.81 3.76 -18.51
CA ASN A 52 -6.63 4.45 -19.80
C ASN A 52 -5.18 4.87 -20.04
N SER A 53 -4.36 4.97 -19.00
CA SER A 53 -3.00 5.50 -19.12
C SER A 53 -1.91 4.43 -19.05
N CYS A 54 -2.21 3.22 -18.59
CA CYS A 54 -1.20 2.18 -18.36
C CYS A 54 -0.89 1.32 -19.59
N ALA A 55 -1.63 1.42 -20.67
CA ALA A 55 -1.39 0.68 -21.92
C ALA A 55 -1.15 -0.84 -21.72
N GLY A 56 -1.77 -1.43 -20.68
CA GLY A 56 -1.64 -2.84 -20.36
C GLY A 56 -0.48 -3.22 -19.45
N ASP A 57 0.40 -2.28 -19.10
CA ASP A 57 1.49 -2.51 -18.16
C ASP A 57 1.13 -1.91 -16.81
N PHE A 58 0.83 -2.78 -15.83
CA PHE A 58 0.45 -2.38 -14.47
C PHE A 58 1.59 -2.56 -13.45
N SER A 59 2.81 -2.86 -13.88
CA SER A 59 3.91 -3.13 -12.96
C SER A 59 4.20 -1.97 -12.00
N SER A 60 4.01 -0.72 -12.43
CA SER A 60 4.19 0.46 -11.60
C SER A 60 3.10 0.63 -10.53
N LEU A 61 2.01 -0.12 -10.62
CA LEU A 61 0.91 -0.08 -9.65
C LEU A 61 1.06 -1.10 -8.52
N ALA A 62 2.01 -2.02 -8.64
CA ALA A 62 2.28 -3.03 -7.63
C ALA A 62 3.05 -2.44 -6.44
N PRO A 63 2.87 -2.98 -5.22
CA PRO A 63 3.65 -2.55 -4.07
C PRO A 63 5.15 -2.72 -4.30
N ALA A 64 5.88 -1.60 -4.27
CA ALA A 64 7.33 -1.55 -4.47
C ALA A 64 7.85 -0.20 -4.01
N ALA A 65 9.16 -0.08 -3.79
CA ALA A 65 9.79 1.20 -3.50
C ALA A 65 9.65 2.11 -4.73
N GLN A 66 9.00 3.24 -4.56
CA GLN A 66 8.68 4.19 -5.62
C GLN A 66 8.85 5.63 -5.15
N GLY A 67 8.96 6.55 -6.09
CA GLY A 67 9.00 7.98 -5.80
C GLY A 67 10.23 8.42 -4.99
N GLY A 68 11.30 7.63 -4.95
CA GLY A 68 12.48 7.90 -4.12
C GLY A 68 12.28 7.60 -2.64
N PHE A 69 11.14 7.02 -2.26
CA PHE A 69 10.89 6.61 -0.88
C PHE A 69 11.63 5.32 -0.52
N THR A 70 11.96 5.20 0.76
CA THR A 70 12.45 3.96 1.35
C THR A 70 11.65 3.66 2.62
N ALA A 71 11.43 2.38 2.88
CA ALA A 71 10.71 1.95 4.07
C ALA A 71 11.47 0.81 4.74
N GLU A 72 11.55 0.86 6.06
CA GLU A 72 12.24 -0.14 6.87
C GLU A 72 11.47 -0.40 8.15
N VAL A 73 11.61 -1.62 8.67
CA VAL A 73 11.09 -1.95 9.99
C VAL A 73 12.02 -1.37 11.04
N GLU A 74 11.53 -0.43 11.83
CA GLU A 74 12.29 0.17 12.92
C GLU A 74 12.22 -0.69 14.17
N GLN A 75 11.03 -1.21 14.48
CA GLN A 75 10.79 -2.00 15.67
C GLN A 75 9.72 -3.03 15.40
N GLN A 76 9.95 -4.25 15.87
CA GLN A 76 8.96 -5.32 15.80
C GLN A 76 8.80 -5.93 17.18
N THR A 77 7.55 -5.93 17.67
CA THR A 77 7.17 -6.50 18.96
C THR A 77 6.07 -7.54 18.75
N ALA A 78 5.73 -8.27 19.83
CA ALA A 78 4.63 -9.23 19.78
C ALA A 78 3.28 -8.58 19.42
N ASP A 79 3.11 -7.29 19.74
CA ASP A 79 1.84 -6.57 19.55
C ASP A 79 1.78 -5.81 18.25
N GLY A 80 2.91 -5.43 17.65
CA GLY A 80 2.89 -4.62 16.45
C GLY A 80 4.26 -4.35 15.85
N VAL A 81 4.24 -3.59 14.76
CA VAL A 81 5.44 -3.24 13.99
C VAL A 81 5.43 -1.74 13.73
N VAL A 82 6.59 -1.12 13.84
CA VAL A 82 6.81 0.28 13.43
C VAL A 82 7.62 0.28 12.14
N ILE A 83 7.08 0.87 11.10
CA ILE A 83 7.73 1.04 9.80
C ILE A 83 8.11 2.51 9.65
N VAL A 84 9.35 2.78 9.29
CA VAL A 84 9.84 4.14 9.01
C VAL A 84 9.82 4.36 7.51
N LEU A 85 9.12 5.39 7.08
CA LEU A 85 9.13 5.87 5.70
C LEU A 85 10.02 7.09 5.61
N ASP A 86 11.03 7.03 4.74
CA ASP A 86 12.04 8.08 4.55
C ASP A 86 12.18 8.42 3.07
N GLY A 87 12.90 9.48 2.77
CA GLY A 87 13.18 9.90 1.42
C GLY A 87 12.00 10.60 0.77
N GLY A 88 11.85 10.35 -0.51
CA GLY A 88 10.82 10.95 -1.35
C GLY A 88 11.36 12.07 -2.23
N ASN A 89 11.07 11.99 -3.54
CA ASN A 89 11.40 13.05 -4.50
C ASN A 89 10.42 14.22 -4.35
N ALA A 90 10.78 15.37 -4.90
CA ALA A 90 9.94 16.57 -4.81
C ALA A 90 8.58 16.38 -5.51
N ASP A 91 8.52 15.52 -6.51
CA ASP A 91 7.30 15.20 -7.27
C ASP A 91 6.65 13.88 -6.83
N ALA A 92 7.12 13.28 -5.75
CA ALA A 92 6.58 12.02 -5.25
C ALA A 92 5.14 12.18 -4.75
N THR A 93 4.34 11.15 -5.01
CA THR A 93 2.92 11.13 -4.61
C THR A 93 2.72 10.34 -3.33
N TRP A 94 1.62 10.61 -2.63
CA TRP A 94 1.24 9.86 -1.44
C TRP A 94 0.98 8.37 -1.77
N LEU A 95 0.56 8.08 -3.00
CA LEU A 95 0.30 6.71 -3.44
C LEU A 95 1.61 5.94 -3.65
N GLN A 96 2.66 6.60 -4.16
CA GLN A 96 3.99 6.00 -4.25
C GLN A 96 4.54 5.67 -2.86
N ALA A 97 4.33 6.57 -1.90
CA ALA A 97 4.70 6.33 -0.51
C ALA A 97 3.94 5.12 0.06
N LEU A 98 2.64 5.02 -0.20
CA LEU A 98 1.82 3.90 0.24
C LEU A 98 2.32 2.58 -0.35
N ARG A 99 2.61 2.52 -1.64
CA ARG A 99 3.15 1.31 -2.28
C ARG A 99 4.48 0.90 -1.67
N THR A 100 5.33 1.87 -1.34
CA THR A 100 6.61 1.60 -0.68
C THR A 100 6.41 0.96 0.69
N VAL A 101 5.51 1.49 1.49
CA VAL A 101 5.19 0.92 2.81
C VAL A 101 4.58 -0.48 2.68
N LEU A 102 3.68 -0.68 1.72
CA LEU A 102 3.05 -1.98 1.52
C LEU A 102 4.07 -3.06 1.13
N SER A 103 5.10 -2.71 0.35
CA SER A 103 6.14 -3.66 -0.02
C SER A 103 6.89 -4.20 1.19
N VAL A 104 7.01 -3.40 2.25
CA VAL A 104 7.63 -3.82 3.52
C VAL A 104 6.61 -4.51 4.42
N ALA A 105 5.44 -3.91 4.61
CA ALA A 105 4.41 -4.43 5.52
C ALA A 105 3.95 -5.82 5.11
N TRP A 106 3.76 -6.06 3.82
CA TRP A 106 3.28 -7.34 3.30
C TRP A 106 4.38 -8.39 3.16
N SER A 107 5.64 -8.01 3.34
CA SER A 107 6.76 -8.96 3.38
C SER A 107 7.02 -9.52 4.78
N LEU A 108 6.38 -8.96 5.81
CA LEU A 108 6.59 -9.38 7.19
C LEU A 108 6.01 -10.77 7.44
N GLU A 109 6.74 -11.60 8.16
CA GLU A 109 6.25 -12.88 8.62
C GLU A 109 5.31 -12.69 9.81
N GLY A 110 4.32 -13.57 9.91
CA GLY A 110 3.25 -13.42 10.87
C GLY A 110 2.25 -12.36 10.40
N ALA A 111 1.18 -12.16 11.12
CA ALA A 111 0.18 -11.14 10.82
C ALA A 111 0.18 -10.15 11.97
N PRO A 112 1.06 -9.13 11.96
CA PRO A 112 1.06 -8.16 13.04
C PRO A 112 -0.30 -7.47 13.12
N THR A 113 -0.85 -7.39 14.32
CA THR A 113 -2.19 -6.83 14.55
C THR A 113 -2.19 -5.32 14.35
N ILE A 114 -1.08 -4.66 14.69
CA ILE A 114 -0.95 -3.22 14.64
C ILE A 114 0.29 -2.86 13.85
N ILE A 115 0.14 -2.01 12.84
CA ILE A 115 1.25 -1.48 12.06
C ILE A 115 1.20 0.04 12.15
N TYR A 116 2.27 0.63 12.66
CA TYR A 116 2.47 2.07 12.68
C TYR A 116 3.46 2.48 11.60
N VAL A 117 3.18 3.59 10.94
CA VAL A 117 4.09 4.17 9.95
C VAL A 117 4.55 5.53 10.46
N ARG A 118 5.86 5.69 10.58
CA ARG A 118 6.50 6.92 11.02
C ARG A 118 7.27 7.56 9.86
N SER A 119 7.19 8.87 9.74
CA SER A 119 7.95 9.58 8.72
C SER A 119 9.33 9.99 9.24
N ALA A 120 10.34 9.87 8.39
CA ALA A 120 11.70 10.35 8.68
C ALA A 120 12.11 11.53 7.78
N SER A 121 11.23 11.95 6.85
CA SER A 121 11.46 13.09 5.97
C SER A 121 10.22 13.96 5.88
N PRO A 122 10.33 15.25 5.48
CA PRO A 122 9.17 16.11 5.27
C PRO A 122 8.22 15.59 4.18
N VAL A 123 8.76 15.05 3.09
CA VAL A 123 7.96 14.50 1.99
C VAL A 123 7.18 13.27 2.46
N ALA A 124 7.84 12.37 3.20
CA ALA A 124 7.18 11.22 3.78
C ALA A 124 6.07 11.62 4.77
N GLY A 125 6.32 12.63 5.60
CA GLY A 125 5.33 13.15 6.54
C GLY A 125 4.09 13.69 5.85
N THR A 126 4.25 14.42 4.77
CA THR A 126 3.14 14.94 3.96
C THR A 126 2.34 13.79 3.35
N ALA A 127 3.02 12.78 2.82
CA ALA A 127 2.37 11.61 2.23
C ALA A 127 1.52 10.86 3.26
N ILE A 128 2.07 10.62 4.45
CA ILE A 128 1.37 9.89 5.52
C ILE A 128 0.13 10.65 5.98
N LYS A 129 0.17 11.96 6.04
CA LYS A 129 -1.00 12.77 6.40
C LYS A 129 -2.18 12.58 5.46
N ALA A 130 -1.93 12.26 4.21
CA ALA A 130 -2.99 12.00 3.23
C ALA A 130 -3.71 10.67 3.49
N TRP A 131 -3.12 9.77 4.27
CA TRP A 131 -3.69 8.44 4.55
C TRP A 131 -4.66 8.44 5.75
N TRP A 132 -4.51 9.40 6.64
CA TRP A 132 -5.27 9.43 7.91
C TRP A 132 -6.40 10.43 7.90
#